data_62d0e85f49023fc0ec1a02b170296899
#
_entry.id   62d0e85f49023fc0ec1a02b170296899
#
_cell.length_a   1.000
_cell.length_b   1.000
_cell.length_c   1.000
_cell.angle_alpha   90.00
_cell.angle_beta   90.00
_cell.angle_gamma   90.00
#
_symmetry.space_group_name_H-M   'P 1'
#
loop_
_entity.id
_entity.type
_entity.pdbx_description
1 polymer ?
#
loop_
_entity_poly.entity_id
_entity_poly.type
_entity_poly.pdbx_seq_one_letter_code
_entity_poly.pdbx_strand_id
1 'polypeptide(L)' 'MLMSPHGRLAQLHYLPNGFRMRRSGDHVLCALSGAAISLEELRYWSVDRQEAYASCALAVEAISGRKPAA' A
#
# COMPACT_ATOMS: atom_id res chain seq x y z
N MET A 1 -6.75 -14.53 -20.34
CA MET A 1 -6.89 -14.21 -20.03
C MET A 1 -7.10 -13.32 -19.67
N LEU A 2 -7.16 -13.21 -19.50
CA LEU A 2 -7.40 -12.47 -19.22
C LEU A 2 -7.38 -11.73 -18.51
N MET A 3 -7.09 -11.71 -18.46
CA MET A 3 -6.85 -11.13 -17.55
C MET A 3 -7.30 -9.90 -17.50
N SER A 4 -7.60 -9.53 -16.52
CA SER A 4 -8.16 -8.27 -16.34
C SER A 4 -7.14 -7.19 -16.51
N PRO A 5 -7.46 -6.13 -17.14
CA PRO A 5 -6.48 -5.07 -17.30
C PRO A 5 -6.11 -4.43 -15.98
N HIS A 6 -6.91 -4.65 -14.93
CA HIS A 6 -6.55 -4.05 -13.67
C HIS A 6 -5.77 -4.97 -12.81
N GLY A 7 -5.12 -5.94 -13.35
CA GLY A 7 -4.36 -6.83 -12.53
C GLY A 7 -2.93 -6.39 -12.31
N ARG A 8 -2.54 -5.25 -12.78
CA ARG A 8 -1.14 -4.85 -12.73
C ARG A 8 -0.78 -4.19 -11.41
N LEU A 9 0.20 -4.76 -10.74
CA LEU A 9 0.69 -4.22 -9.48
C LEU A 9 1.62 -3.05 -9.75
N ALA A 10 1.31 -1.92 -9.14
CA ALA A 10 2.16 -0.74 -9.27
C ALA A 10 3.27 -0.79 -8.24
N GLN A 11 4.36 -0.11 -8.56
CA GLN A 11 5.43 0.10 -7.59
C GLN A 11 5.52 1.59 -7.35
N LEU A 12 5.47 1.98 -6.09
CA LEU A 12 5.44 3.36 -5.71
C LEU A 12 6.58 3.70 -4.77
N HIS A 13 6.98 4.94 -4.81
CA HIS A 13 7.89 5.49 -3.82
C HIS A 13 7.07 6.44 -2.98
N TYR A 14 6.89 6.12 -1.71
CA TYR A 14 6.01 6.88 -0.82
C TYR A 14 6.73 8.08 -0.23
N LEU A 15 6.04 9.20 -0.21
CA LEU A 15 6.56 10.46 0.28
C LEU A 15 5.61 11.01 1.34
N PRO A 16 6.03 11.99 2.14
CA PRO A 16 5.15 12.52 3.18
C PRO A 16 3.84 13.10 2.66
N ASN A 17 3.85 13.68 1.47
CA ASN A 17 2.63 14.26 0.93
C ASN A 17 2.04 13.52 -0.24
N GLY A 18 2.56 12.36 -0.58
CA GLY A 18 2.02 11.64 -1.72
C GLY A 18 2.95 10.52 -2.12
N PHE A 19 2.92 10.16 -3.37
CA PHE A 19 3.80 9.10 -3.84
C PHE A 19 4.16 9.34 -5.29
N ARG A 20 5.22 8.67 -5.72
CA ARG A 20 5.66 8.69 -7.11
C ARG A 20 5.58 7.31 -7.64
N MET A 21 5.16 7.20 -8.90
CA MET A 21 5.03 5.90 -9.53
C MET A 21 6.38 5.47 -10.08
N ARG A 22 6.89 4.34 -9.61
CA ARG A 22 8.14 3.78 -10.11
C ARG A 22 7.88 2.76 -11.19
N ARG A 23 6.77 2.04 -11.09
CA ARG A 23 6.35 1.10 -12.11
C ARG A 23 4.85 1.24 -12.27
N SER A 24 4.39 1.37 -13.50
CA SER A 24 2.97 1.55 -13.79
C SER A 24 2.13 0.41 -13.28
N GLY A 25 0.95 0.74 -12.83
CA GLY A 25 -0.01 -0.24 -12.39
C GLY A 25 -1.22 0.47 -11.89
N ASP A 26 -2.20 -0.28 -11.43
CA ASP A 26 -3.45 0.31 -10.98
C ASP A 26 -3.73 0.05 -9.51
N HIS A 27 -2.89 -0.72 -8.84
CA HIS A 27 -3.10 -1.00 -7.43
C HIS A 27 -1.79 -1.37 -6.76
N VAL A 28 -1.81 -1.34 -5.44
CA VAL A 28 -0.71 -1.87 -4.62
C VAL A 28 -1.34 -2.78 -3.58
N LEU A 29 -0.51 -3.52 -2.86
CA LEU A 29 -1.00 -4.43 -1.84
C LEU A 29 -0.76 -3.87 -0.46
N CYS A 30 -1.71 -4.11 0.43
CA CYS A 30 -1.56 -3.75 1.82
C CYS A 30 -0.47 -4.60 2.46
N ALA A 31 0.44 -3.97 3.17
CA ALA A 31 1.56 -4.68 3.77
C ALA A 31 1.11 -5.65 4.86
N LEU A 32 -0.01 -5.39 5.51
CA LEU A 32 -0.47 -6.24 6.60
C LEU A 32 -1.50 -7.26 6.15
N SER A 33 -2.48 -6.83 5.37
CA SER A 33 -3.57 -7.72 5.01
C SER A 33 -3.42 -8.36 3.65
N GLY A 34 -2.55 -7.81 2.80
CA GLY A 34 -2.40 -8.32 1.45
C GLY A 34 -3.51 -7.92 0.51
N ALA A 35 -4.44 -7.12 0.96
CA ALA A 35 -5.56 -6.71 0.13
C ALA A 35 -5.09 -5.73 -0.94
N ALA A 36 -5.72 -5.80 -2.10
CA ALA A 36 -5.41 -4.88 -3.18
C ALA A 36 -5.99 -3.51 -2.87
N ILE A 37 -5.20 -2.48 -3.10
CA ILE A 37 -5.61 -1.11 -2.86
C ILE A 37 -5.49 -0.36 -4.17
N SER A 38 -6.63 0.09 -4.69
CA SER A 38 -6.65 0.90 -5.88
C SER A 38 -5.86 2.19 -5.61
N LEU A 39 -5.11 2.66 -6.58
CA LEU A 39 -4.34 3.88 -6.38
C LEU A 39 -5.23 5.07 -6.05
N GLU A 40 -6.47 5.05 -6.53
CA GLU A 40 -7.41 6.10 -6.22
C GLU A 40 -7.85 6.08 -4.77
N GLU A 41 -7.75 4.93 -4.14
CA GLU A 41 -8.19 4.76 -2.77
C GLU A 41 -7.02 4.72 -1.79
N LEU A 42 -5.82 4.79 -2.30
CA LEU A 42 -4.64 4.71 -1.46
C LEU A 42 -4.50 5.99 -0.63
N ARG A 43 -4.55 5.85 0.67
CA ARG A 43 -4.49 7.00 1.58
C ARG A 43 -3.50 6.82 2.71
N TYR A 44 -3.14 5.58 3.02
CA TYR A 44 -2.30 5.32 4.19
C TYR A 44 -1.06 4.57 3.76
N TRP A 45 0.09 5.09 4.15
CA TRP A 45 1.37 4.44 3.85
C TRP A 45 2.41 4.89 4.85
N SER A 46 3.53 4.18 4.86
CA SER A 46 4.67 4.55 5.70
C SER A 46 5.84 4.94 4.80
N VAL A 47 6.36 6.12 5.00
CA VAL A 47 7.54 6.57 4.26
C VAL A 47 8.76 5.79 4.70
N ASP A 48 8.88 5.58 6.00
CA ASP A 48 10.03 4.87 6.54
C ASP A 48 10.10 3.43 6.06
N ARG A 49 8.96 2.77 6.00
CA ARG A 49 8.91 1.37 5.60
C ARG A 49 8.60 1.18 4.13
N GLN A 50 8.17 2.25 3.48
CA GLN A 50 7.79 2.20 2.06
C GLN A 50 6.73 1.13 1.83
N GLU A 51 5.65 1.22 2.62
CA GLU A 51 4.54 0.27 2.59
C GLU A 51 3.22 1.00 2.55
N ALA A 52 2.22 0.34 1.96
CA ALA A 52 0.87 0.87 1.93
C ALA A 52 -0.03 0.07 2.86
N TYR A 53 -1.08 0.71 3.33
CA TYR A 53 -2.05 0.07 4.22
C TYR A 53 -3.46 0.33 3.70
N ALA A 54 -4.29 -0.71 3.79
CA ALA A 54 -5.63 -0.64 3.20
C ALA A 54 -6.59 0.23 4.01
N SER A 55 -6.32 0.42 5.29
CA SER A 55 -7.24 1.19 6.13
C SER A 55 -6.46 1.89 7.22
N CYS A 56 -7.13 2.85 7.83
CA CYS A 56 -6.55 3.58 8.95
C CYS A 56 -6.20 2.64 10.09
N ALA A 57 -7.06 1.68 10.36
CA ALA A 57 -6.81 0.73 11.43
C ALA A 57 -5.55 -0.07 11.19
N LEU A 58 -5.35 -0.50 9.95
CA LEU A 58 -4.15 -1.25 9.61
C LEU A 58 -2.91 -0.37 9.68
N ALA A 59 -3.04 0.89 9.29
CA ALA A 59 -1.92 1.81 9.37
C ALA A 59 -1.50 2.04 10.81
N VAL A 60 -2.47 2.23 11.68
CA VAL A 60 -2.20 2.42 13.09
C VAL A 60 -1.53 1.19 13.68
N GLU A 61 -2.04 0.03 13.31
CA GLU A 61 -1.48 -1.21 13.80
C GLU A 61 -0.02 -1.38 13.38
N ALA A 62 0.26 -1.06 12.13
CA ALA A 62 1.62 -1.21 11.60
C ALA A 62 2.59 -0.24 12.25
N ILE A 63 2.13 0.97 12.51
CA ILE A 63 3.00 2.00 13.02
C ILE A 63 3.18 1.90 14.52
N SER A 64 2.09 1.61 15.23
CA SER A 64 2.20 1.52 16.67
C SER A 64 2.62 0.15 17.09
N GLY A 65 2.85 -0.63 16.26
CA GLY A 65 3.42 -1.71 16.59
C GLY A 65 2.91 -2.83 16.95
N ARG A 66 2.74 -2.89 16.61
CA ARG A 66 2.72 -3.94 16.70
C ARG A 66 3.60 -4.64 17.16
N LYS A 67 3.72 -5.06 17.61
CA LYS A 67 4.44 -5.61 18.15
C LYS A 67 4.73 -6.63 17.83
N PRO A 68 5.19 -6.86 17.77
CA PRO A 68 5.58 -7.82 17.41
C PRO A 68 5.38 -8.79 18.07
N ALA A 69 5.12 -8.98 18.17
CA ALA A 69 4.86 -9.75 18.72
C ALA A 69 5.25 -10.12 19.38
N ALA A 70 5.47 -10.00 19.49
CA ALA A 70 5.69 -10.35 20.15
C ALA A 70 5.74 -10.70 20.15
#